data_c954d8a4158df1adac8073450cbc1d47
#
_entry.id   c954d8a4158df1adac8073450cbc1d47
#
_cell.length_a   1.000
_cell.length_b   1.000
_cell.length_c   1.000
_cell.angle_alpha   90.00
_cell.angle_beta   90.00
_cell.angle_gamma   90.00
#
_symmetry.space_group_name_H-M   'P 1'
#
loop_
_entity.id
_entity.type
_entity.pdbx_description
1 polymer ?
#
loop_
_entity_poly.entity_id
_entity_poly.type
_entity_poly.pdbx_seq_one_letter_code
_entity_poly.pdbx_strand_id
1 'polypeptide(L)'
;MMCLWGCLSGLQAAEQQSETEQAAPVYREHLDLSYYLDQNNEKQSVKTWDDWQIRRQHILSNMQTVMGEVPRPKQPVPLEMKVLEETDLGKVKRLKISYHTDDLQQRVKAYLFVPQGASADHRVPAILCLHQTNSQIGKEEPAGIRGLPNLKYAIELAERGYVTLAPDYPSFGEYPYDFKAHPEYRSGTMKAIYDNMRSIDLLQSLNYVDAEQIGCVGHSLGGHNTMFTAAFDTRIKALVSSCGFTRFHKYYGGKLKGWTSDRYMPLVNSKYQNDPNQVPFDFTEIVASFAPRAFLACAPVSDSNFEVSGVKDVIRIAQPVYQLSGHPENLQATYPEAQHDFPPATRETAYQFFDRHLK
;
A
#
# COMPACT_ATOMS: atom_id res chain seq x y z
N MET A 1 23.71 -33.51 67.60
CA MET A 1 24.82 -33.43 66.70
C MET A 1 24.27 -33.67 65.27
N MET A 2 23.74 -32.67 64.59
CA MET A 2 23.22 -32.78 63.21
C MET A 2 23.52 -31.45 62.53
N CYS A 3 24.41 -31.51 61.55
CA CYS A 3 24.79 -30.37 60.74
C CYS A 3 23.72 -30.15 59.66
N LEU A 4 23.14 -28.96 59.63
CA LEU A 4 22.30 -28.47 58.53
C LEU A 4 23.19 -27.70 57.54
N TRP A 5 23.30 -28.20 56.32
CA TRP A 5 23.88 -27.50 55.18
C TRP A 5 22.75 -26.76 54.44
N GLY A 6 22.83 -25.45 54.43
CA GLY A 6 21.95 -24.62 53.65
C GLY A 6 22.50 -24.43 52.20
N CYS A 7 21.70 -24.84 51.21
CA CYS A 7 21.92 -24.48 49.80
C CYS A 7 21.40 -23.05 49.55
N LEU A 8 22.35 -22.14 49.27
CA LEU A 8 22.04 -20.83 48.65
C LEU A 8 22.03 -21.05 47.13
N SER A 9 20.83 -21.15 46.57
CA SER A 9 20.63 -21.04 45.14
C SER A 9 20.53 -19.57 44.74
N GLY A 10 21.59 -19.07 44.10
CA GLY A 10 21.58 -17.73 43.53
C GLY A 10 20.62 -17.66 42.35
N LEU A 11 19.59 -16.84 42.43
CA LEU A 11 18.84 -16.35 41.29
C LEU A 11 19.71 -15.33 40.56
N GLN A 12 20.28 -15.70 39.44
CA GLN A 12 20.75 -14.77 38.44
C GLN A 12 19.51 -14.23 37.69
N ALA A 13 19.14 -13.01 38.01
CA ALA A 13 18.23 -12.22 37.19
C ALA A 13 18.92 -11.94 35.87
N ALA A 14 18.40 -12.52 34.81
CA ALA A 14 18.73 -12.14 33.45
C ALA A 14 18.20 -10.71 33.22
N GLU A 15 19.10 -9.75 33.21
CA GLU A 15 18.85 -8.41 32.66
C GLU A 15 18.53 -8.59 31.16
N GLN A 16 17.27 -8.51 30.81
CA GLN A 16 16.86 -8.25 29.44
C GLN A 16 17.34 -6.83 29.10
N GLN A 17 18.47 -6.74 28.38
CA GLN A 17 18.83 -5.53 27.68
C GLN A 17 17.70 -5.24 26.69
N SER A 18 16.93 -4.19 26.94
CA SER A 18 16.11 -3.55 25.94
C SER A 18 17.08 -2.97 24.92
N GLU A 19 17.22 -3.63 23.78
CA GLU A 19 17.82 -3.00 22.60
C GLU A 19 16.97 -1.75 22.33
N THR A 20 17.52 -0.58 22.64
CA THR A 20 16.97 0.69 22.19
C THR A 20 17.07 0.67 20.67
N GLU A 21 15.94 0.41 20.02
CA GLU A 21 15.82 0.45 18.55
C GLU A 21 16.32 1.82 18.09
N GLN A 22 17.52 1.86 17.55
CA GLN A 22 18.14 3.10 17.10
C GLN A 22 17.31 3.61 15.92
N ALA A 23 16.85 4.86 15.98
CA ALA A 23 16.05 5.47 14.92
C ALA A 23 16.81 5.36 13.58
N ALA A 24 16.10 4.96 12.53
CA ALA A 24 16.71 4.84 11.21
C ALA A 24 17.30 6.18 10.75
N PRO A 25 18.46 6.15 10.06
CA PRO A 25 19.09 7.36 9.58
C PRO A 25 18.21 8.08 8.55
N VAL A 26 18.22 9.41 8.60
CA VAL A 26 17.44 10.28 7.70
C VAL A 26 18.29 10.66 6.49
N TYR A 27 17.74 10.45 5.30
CA TYR A 27 18.35 10.81 4.04
C TYR A 27 17.81 12.15 3.56
N ARG A 28 18.69 13.02 3.09
CA ARG A 28 18.34 14.34 2.53
C ARG A 28 18.22 14.32 1.00
N GLU A 29 18.95 13.40 0.37
CA GLU A 29 19.05 13.28 -1.08
C GLU A 29 18.18 12.12 -1.58
N HIS A 30 16.86 12.33 -1.68
CA HIS A 30 15.90 11.32 -2.12
C HIS A 30 16.08 10.89 -3.59
N LEU A 31 16.92 11.60 -4.34
CA LEU A 31 17.22 11.29 -5.74
C LEU A 31 18.44 10.38 -5.91
N ASP A 32 19.17 10.12 -4.84
CA ASP A 32 20.35 9.24 -4.84
C ASP A 32 20.07 7.99 -4.01
N LEU A 33 19.86 6.88 -4.71
CA LEU A 33 19.64 5.56 -4.12
C LEU A 33 20.89 4.70 -4.15
N SER A 34 22.05 5.25 -4.55
CA SER A 34 23.30 4.51 -4.72
C SER A 34 24.04 4.23 -3.43
N TYR A 35 23.54 4.69 -2.27
CA TYR A 35 24.17 4.51 -0.98
C TYR A 35 23.17 4.21 0.14
N TYR A 36 23.66 3.62 1.21
CA TYR A 36 22.99 3.57 2.52
C TYR A 36 23.87 4.20 3.59
N LEU A 37 23.31 4.56 4.73
CA LEU A 37 24.03 5.02 5.90
C LEU A 37 24.16 3.84 6.88
N ASP A 38 25.37 3.58 7.35
CA ASP A 38 25.63 2.56 8.34
C ASP A 38 25.29 3.03 9.77
N GLN A 39 25.59 2.21 10.78
CA GLN A 39 25.31 2.51 12.19
C GLN A 39 26.05 3.76 12.70
N ASN A 40 27.10 4.22 12.03
CA ASN A 40 27.86 5.44 12.35
C ASN A 40 27.38 6.65 11.52
N ASN A 41 26.31 6.51 10.72
CA ASN A 41 25.84 7.47 9.72
C ASN A 41 26.88 7.76 8.60
N GLU A 42 27.79 6.82 8.32
CA GLU A 42 28.71 6.92 7.22
C GLU A 42 28.11 6.36 5.93
N LYS A 43 28.40 7.03 4.79
CA LYS A 43 27.90 6.59 3.48
C LYS A 43 28.59 5.32 3.02
N GLN A 44 27.82 4.27 2.76
CA GLN A 44 28.24 3.01 2.17
C GLN A 44 27.55 2.83 0.81
N SER A 45 28.30 2.40 -0.21
CA SER A 45 27.73 2.20 -1.56
C SER A 45 26.79 1.01 -1.60
N VAL A 46 25.63 1.18 -2.27
CA VAL A 46 24.73 0.06 -2.64
C VAL A 46 25.30 -0.63 -3.88
N LYS A 47 25.91 -1.79 -3.69
CA LYS A 47 26.53 -2.62 -4.76
C LYS A 47 25.86 -3.98 -4.89
N THR A 48 25.25 -4.46 -3.82
CA THR A 48 24.60 -5.77 -3.74
C THR A 48 23.13 -5.63 -3.34
N TRP A 49 22.38 -6.71 -3.54
CA TRP A 49 20.99 -6.77 -3.09
C TRP A 49 20.88 -6.63 -1.56
N ASP A 50 21.82 -7.17 -0.81
CA ASP A 50 21.86 -7.06 0.66
C ASP A 50 22.08 -5.60 1.12
N ASP A 51 22.97 -4.86 0.46
CA ASP A 51 23.15 -3.42 0.70
C ASP A 51 21.82 -2.66 0.48
N TRP A 52 21.11 -3.01 -0.60
CA TRP A 52 19.81 -2.42 -0.89
C TRP A 52 18.77 -2.76 0.20
N GLN A 53 18.77 -3.97 0.75
CA GLN A 53 17.85 -4.34 1.83
C GLN A 53 18.06 -3.47 3.07
N ILE A 54 19.28 -3.08 3.41
CA ILE A 54 19.57 -2.11 4.49
C ILE A 54 18.91 -0.76 4.17
N ARG A 55 19.15 -0.23 2.96
CA ARG A 55 18.54 1.03 2.52
C ARG A 55 17.01 0.95 2.56
N ARG A 56 16.44 -0.15 2.08
CA ARG A 56 14.99 -0.40 2.07
C ARG A 56 14.40 -0.39 3.49
N GLN A 57 15.06 -1.01 4.47
CA GLN A 57 14.62 -0.96 5.86
C GLN A 57 14.58 0.47 6.39
N HIS A 58 15.59 1.29 6.09
CA HIS A 58 15.61 2.69 6.47
C HIS A 58 14.47 3.48 5.83
N ILE A 59 14.16 3.23 4.55
CA ILE A 59 13.02 3.84 3.85
C ILE A 59 11.71 3.52 4.59
N LEU A 60 11.45 2.24 4.87
CA LEU A 60 10.22 1.81 5.56
C LEU A 60 10.12 2.39 6.97
N SER A 61 11.22 2.45 7.70
CA SER A 61 11.26 3.09 9.02
C SER A 61 10.97 4.59 8.92
N ASN A 62 11.57 5.29 7.96
CA ASN A 62 11.32 6.71 7.72
C ASN A 62 9.86 6.99 7.30
N MET A 63 9.25 6.11 6.51
CA MET A 63 7.81 6.20 6.22
C MET A 63 6.98 6.10 7.51
N GLN A 64 7.33 5.19 8.41
CA GLN A 64 6.62 5.02 9.69
C GLN A 64 6.81 6.22 10.63
N THR A 65 7.92 6.95 10.58
CA THR A 65 8.07 8.19 11.39
C THR A 65 7.09 9.29 10.99
N VAL A 66 6.55 9.23 9.76
CA VAL A 66 5.56 10.20 9.25
C VAL A 66 4.14 9.67 9.37
N MET A 67 3.93 8.39 9.05
CA MET A 67 2.60 7.78 8.97
C MET A 67 2.14 7.17 10.29
N GLY A 68 3.06 6.83 11.19
CA GLY A 68 2.86 5.96 12.33
C GLY A 68 3.35 4.54 12.05
N GLU A 69 3.53 3.77 13.10
CA GLU A 69 3.97 2.38 13.01
C GLU A 69 2.88 1.48 12.43
N VAL A 70 3.28 0.48 11.66
CA VAL A 70 2.35 -0.56 11.19
C VAL A 70 1.93 -1.40 12.40
N PRO A 71 0.63 -1.51 12.71
CA PRO A 71 0.17 -2.37 13.79
C PRO A 71 0.55 -3.83 13.57
N ARG A 72 1.09 -4.46 14.62
CA ARG A 72 1.49 -5.88 14.60
C ARG A 72 0.91 -6.61 15.82
N PRO A 73 -0.42 -6.75 15.90
CA PRO A 73 -1.02 -7.44 17.04
C PRO A 73 -0.60 -8.91 17.05
N LYS A 74 -0.33 -9.46 18.23
CA LYS A 74 0.00 -10.89 18.40
C LYS A 74 -1.12 -11.81 17.88
N GLN A 75 -2.35 -11.37 18.03
CA GLN A 75 -3.54 -12.03 17.50
C GLN A 75 -4.39 -10.98 16.79
N PRO A 76 -4.42 -10.98 15.46
CA PRO A 76 -5.32 -10.09 14.71
C PRO A 76 -6.78 -10.39 15.04
N VAL A 77 -7.60 -9.35 15.06
CA VAL A 77 -9.06 -9.48 15.22
C VAL A 77 -9.63 -10.41 14.14
N PRO A 78 -10.52 -11.35 14.45
CA PRO A 78 -11.18 -12.18 13.45
C PRO A 78 -11.91 -11.33 12.40
N LEU A 79 -11.73 -11.67 11.13
CA LEU A 79 -12.35 -10.89 10.02
C LEU A 79 -13.88 -10.94 10.05
N GLU A 80 -14.45 -12.11 10.40
CA GLU A 80 -15.90 -12.35 10.48
C GLU A 80 -16.66 -11.76 9.28
N MET A 81 -16.23 -12.09 8.07
CA MET A 81 -16.89 -11.60 6.85
C MET A 81 -18.39 -11.93 6.87
N LYS A 82 -19.21 -10.91 6.58
CA LYS A 82 -20.66 -11.06 6.40
C LYS A 82 -21.05 -10.60 5.02
N VAL A 83 -21.83 -11.41 4.31
CA VAL A 83 -22.49 -11.00 3.06
C VAL A 83 -23.77 -10.23 3.44
N LEU A 84 -23.87 -9.01 2.94
CA LEU A 84 -25.00 -8.11 3.18
C LEU A 84 -25.98 -8.13 2.01
N GLU A 85 -25.47 -8.18 0.79
CA GLU A 85 -26.25 -8.22 -0.45
C GLU A 85 -25.51 -9.08 -1.47
N GLU A 86 -26.27 -9.78 -2.32
CA GLU A 86 -25.75 -10.57 -3.44
C GLU A 86 -26.48 -10.17 -4.72
N THR A 87 -25.76 -10.00 -5.83
CA THR A 87 -26.29 -9.69 -7.15
C THR A 87 -25.56 -10.54 -8.19
N ASP A 88 -26.30 -11.29 -8.97
CA ASP A 88 -25.77 -11.98 -10.13
C ASP A 88 -25.74 -11.00 -11.32
N LEU A 89 -24.54 -10.77 -11.90
CA LEU A 89 -24.32 -9.93 -13.08
C LEU A 89 -23.99 -10.75 -14.35
N GLY A 90 -24.29 -12.05 -14.32
CA GLY A 90 -24.05 -12.99 -15.42
C GLY A 90 -22.61 -13.51 -15.38
N LYS A 91 -21.63 -12.77 -15.82
CA LYS A 91 -20.22 -13.20 -15.81
C LYS A 91 -19.57 -13.21 -14.44
N VAL A 92 -20.08 -12.42 -13.51
CA VAL A 92 -19.55 -12.25 -12.18
C VAL A 92 -20.68 -12.15 -11.16
N LYS A 93 -20.43 -12.62 -9.95
CA LYS A 93 -21.28 -12.39 -8.79
C LYS A 93 -20.72 -11.22 -8.01
N ARG A 94 -21.52 -10.21 -7.73
CA ARG A 94 -21.17 -9.08 -6.85
C ARG A 94 -21.75 -9.31 -5.47
N LEU A 95 -20.90 -9.29 -4.46
CA LEU A 95 -21.29 -9.35 -3.04
C LEU A 95 -20.99 -8.01 -2.39
N LYS A 96 -21.96 -7.42 -1.71
CA LYS A 96 -21.69 -6.36 -0.73
C LYS A 96 -21.37 -7.06 0.58
N ILE A 97 -20.18 -6.83 1.11
CA ILE A 97 -19.71 -7.51 2.32
C ILE A 97 -19.33 -6.52 3.40
N SER A 98 -19.19 -7.02 4.62
CA SER A 98 -18.52 -6.29 5.70
C SER A 98 -17.62 -7.23 6.49
N TYR A 99 -16.51 -6.70 7.02
CA TYR A 99 -15.54 -7.47 7.82
C TYR A 99 -14.85 -6.54 8.83
N HIS A 100 -14.26 -7.12 9.88
CA HIS A 100 -13.45 -6.40 10.85
C HIS A 100 -12.00 -6.34 10.42
N THR A 101 -11.29 -5.28 10.83
CA THR A 101 -9.86 -5.14 10.58
C THR A 101 -9.03 -5.10 11.88
N ASP A 102 -9.33 -4.20 12.79
CA ASP A 102 -8.60 -3.98 14.05
C ASP A 102 -9.51 -3.86 15.28
N ASP A 103 -10.81 -3.63 15.08
CA ASP A 103 -11.80 -3.43 16.11
C ASP A 103 -13.07 -4.24 15.80
N LEU A 104 -13.64 -4.92 16.82
CA LEU A 104 -14.91 -5.66 16.69
C LEU A 104 -16.14 -4.75 16.67
N GLN A 105 -16.00 -3.49 17.02
CA GLN A 105 -17.10 -2.52 16.97
C GLN A 105 -17.27 -1.88 15.58
N GLN A 106 -16.21 -1.87 14.77
CA GLN A 106 -16.21 -1.29 13.43
C GLN A 106 -16.06 -2.36 12.35
N ARG A 107 -16.68 -2.09 11.20
CA ARG A 107 -16.61 -2.99 10.05
C ARG A 107 -16.35 -2.17 8.79
N VAL A 108 -15.33 -2.57 8.06
CA VAL A 108 -15.11 -2.10 6.69
C VAL A 108 -16.19 -2.69 5.81
N LYS A 109 -16.81 -1.88 4.96
CA LYS A 109 -17.71 -2.33 3.91
C LYS A 109 -16.98 -2.35 2.57
N ALA A 110 -17.23 -3.40 1.79
CA ALA A 110 -16.58 -3.62 0.51
C ALA A 110 -17.53 -4.25 -0.50
N TYR A 111 -17.19 -4.09 -1.80
CA TYR A 111 -17.72 -4.98 -2.84
C TYR A 111 -16.68 -6.04 -3.17
N LEU A 112 -17.11 -7.29 -3.09
CA LEU A 112 -16.36 -8.48 -3.51
C LEU A 112 -16.99 -8.99 -4.80
N PHE A 113 -16.21 -9.11 -5.87
CA PHE A 113 -16.65 -9.71 -7.11
C PHE A 113 -16.00 -11.07 -7.29
N VAL A 114 -16.80 -12.05 -7.61
CA VAL A 114 -16.36 -13.43 -7.83
C VAL A 114 -16.70 -13.82 -9.28
N PRO A 115 -15.71 -14.10 -10.15
CA PRO A 115 -15.98 -14.51 -11.52
C PRO A 115 -16.63 -15.88 -11.57
N GLN A 116 -17.46 -16.12 -12.58
CA GLN A 116 -18.00 -17.46 -12.84
C GLN A 116 -16.86 -18.47 -13.02
N GLY A 117 -17.02 -19.66 -12.45
CA GLY A 117 -16.02 -20.72 -12.52
C GLY A 117 -14.94 -20.69 -11.44
N ALA A 118 -14.81 -19.60 -10.67
CA ALA A 118 -13.93 -19.59 -9.50
C ALA A 118 -14.47 -20.54 -8.43
N SER A 119 -13.67 -21.50 -8.00
CA SER A 119 -14.04 -22.52 -7.02
C SER A 119 -12.82 -23.03 -6.24
N ALA A 120 -13.03 -23.86 -5.23
CA ALA A 120 -11.93 -24.47 -4.50
C ALA A 120 -11.03 -25.35 -5.40
N ASP A 121 -11.61 -25.93 -6.46
CA ASP A 121 -10.88 -26.76 -7.43
C ASP A 121 -10.30 -25.93 -8.58
N HIS A 122 -10.77 -24.70 -8.76
CA HIS A 122 -10.29 -23.74 -9.76
C HIS A 122 -10.08 -22.38 -9.15
N ARG A 123 -8.96 -22.23 -8.44
CA ARG A 123 -8.57 -20.97 -7.80
C ARG A 123 -8.09 -19.97 -8.84
N VAL A 124 -8.43 -18.70 -8.64
CA VAL A 124 -8.05 -17.62 -9.52
C VAL A 124 -7.29 -16.52 -8.75
N PRO A 125 -6.44 -15.73 -9.42
CA PRO A 125 -5.77 -14.59 -8.80
C PRO A 125 -6.76 -13.56 -8.25
N ALA A 126 -6.34 -12.76 -7.28
CA ALA A 126 -7.18 -11.70 -6.74
C ALA A 126 -6.53 -10.32 -6.80
N ILE A 127 -7.34 -9.26 -6.88
CA ILE A 127 -6.88 -7.88 -6.96
C ILE A 127 -7.64 -7.03 -5.94
N LEU A 128 -6.89 -6.33 -5.09
CA LEU A 128 -7.41 -5.28 -4.23
C LEU A 128 -7.56 -3.98 -5.05
N CYS A 129 -8.76 -3.39 -5.09
CA CYS A 129 -9.13 -2.27 -5.95
C CYS A 129 -9.48 -1.05 -5.11
N LEU A 130 -8.58 -0.08 -5.01
CA LEU A 130 -8.66 1.04 -4.08
C LEU A 130 -9.18 2.31 -4.78
N HIS A 131 -10.27 2.89 -4.24
CA HIS A 131 -10.96 4.05 -4.80
C HIS A 131 -10.20 5.37 -4.61
N GLN A 132 -10.53 6.37 -5.44
CA GLN A 132 -10.04 7.74 -5.31
C GLN A 132 -10.71 8.51 -4.16
N THR A 133 -10.29 9.79 -3.98
CA THR A 133 -10.92 10.73 -3.04
C THR A 133 -12.34 11.06 -3.48
N ASN A 134 -13.31 10.30 -3.00
CA ASN A 134 -14.74 10.57 -3.14
C ASN A 134 -15.46 10.12 -1.87
N SER A 135 -15.69 11.06 -0.96
CA SER A 135 -16.19 10.77 0.38
C SER A 135 -17.62 10.21 0.41
N GLN A 136 -18.41 10.43 -0.65
CA GLN A 136 -19.82 10.01 -0.69
C GLN A 136 -20.00 8.61 -1.25
N ILE A 137 -19.23 8.21 -2.25
CA ILE A 137 -19.44 6.95 -2.97
C ILE A 137 -18.36 5.90 -2.70
N GLY A 138 -17.12 6.33 -2.36
CA GLY A 138 -16.05 5.42 -1.99
C GLY A 138 -15.90 4.22 -2.94
N LYS A 139 -16.06 3.02 -2.39
CA LYS A 139 -15.97 1.74 -3.09
C LYS A 139 -16.92 1.55 -4.28
N GLU A 140 -18.02 2.33 -4.35
CA GLU A 140 -18.99 2.17 -5.44
C GLU A 140 -18.40 2.57 -6.79
N GLU A 141 -17.40 3.44 -6.80
CA GLU A 141 -16.76 3.90 -8.03
C GLU A 141 -15.93 2.79 -8.70
N PRO A 142 -14.95 2.13 -8.05
CA PRO A 142 -14.29 0.98 -8.68
C PRO A 142 -15.22 -0.20 -8.93
N ALA A 143 -16.31 -0.31 -8.16
CA ALA A 143 -17.34 -1.31 -8.40
C ALA A 143 -18.23 -1.02 -9.61
N GLY A 144 -18.13 0.14 -10.25
CA GLY A 144 -18.94 0.54 -11.41
C GLY A 144 -20.41 0.79 -11.11
N ILE A 145 -20.75 1.10 -9.86
CA ILE A 145 -22.15 1.38 -9.42
C ILE A 145 -22.45 2.87 -9.60
N ARG A 146 -21.54 3.73 -9.17
CA ARG A 146 -21.61 5.20 -9.32
C ARG A 146 -20.21 5.75 -9.58
N GLY A 147 -20.10 7.00 -9.99
CA GLY A 147 -18.83 7.70 -10.18
C GLY A 147 -18.43 7.82 -11.65
N LEU A 148 -17.15 8.01 -11.89
CA LEU A 148 -16.61 8.24 -13.22
C LEU A 148 -16.51 6.94 -14.02
N PRO A 149 -16.90 6.93 -15.31
CA PRO A 149 -16.97 5.70 -16.12
C PRO A 149 -15.59 5.05 -16.35
N ASN A 150 -14.51 5.83 -16.24
CA ASN A 150 -13.15 5.34 -16.40
C ASN A 150 -12.55 4.74 -15.11
N LEU A 151 -13.28 4.71 -14.00
CA LEU A 151 -12.77 4.24 -12.71
C LEU A 151 -13.42 2.94 -12.21
N LYS A 152 -14.16 2.22 -13.06
CA LYS A 152 -14.83 0.96 -12.73
C LYS A 152 -13.94 -0.28 -12.86
N TYR A 153 -12.67 -0.18 -12.50
CA TYR A 153 -11.68 -1.23 -12.71
C TYR A 153 -11.90 -2.51 -11.90
N ALA A 154 -12.65 -2.47 -10.78
CA ALA A 154 -12.91 -3.68 -10.01
C ALA A 154 -13.83 -4.65 -10.75
N ILE A 155 -14.95 -4.16 -11.31
CA ILE A 155 -15.85 -5.01 -12.09
C ILE A 155 -15.19 -5.47 -13.41
N GLU A 156 -14.44 -4.58 -14.09
CA GLU A 156 -13.76 -4.93 -15.36
C GLU A 156 -12.70 -6.03 -15.16
N LEU A 157 -11.94 -5.97 -14.06
CA LEU A 157 -10.98 -7.02 -13.71
C LEU A 157 -11.68 -8.32 -13.29
N ALA A 158 -12.82 -8.23 -12.62
CA ALA A 158 -13.61 -9.41 -12.29
C ALA A 158 -14.16 -10.11 -13.52
N GLU A 159 -14.66 -9.35 -14.51
CA GLU A 159 -15.09 -9.89 -15.81
C GLU A 159 -13.92 -10.50 -16.62
N ARG A 160 -12.68 -10.12 -16.28
CA ARG A 160 -11.44 -10.70 -16.85
C ARG A 160 -10.97 -11.96 -16.09
N GLY A 161 -11.68 -12.37 -15.05
CA GLY A 161 -11.42 -13.63 -14.34
C GLY A 161 -10.64 -13.49 -13.02
N TYR A 162 -10.53 -12.30 -12.47
CA TYR A 162 -9.97 -12.07 -11.14
C TYR A 162 -11.05 -12.04 -10.06
N VAL A 163 -10.77 -12.54 -8.88
CA VAL A 163 -11.54 -12.10 -7.70
C VAL A 163 -11.11 -10.67 -7.38
N THR A 164 -12.05 -9.74 -7.24
CA THR A 164 -11.71 -8.36 -6.89
C THR A 164 -12.40 -7.91 -5.62
N LEU A 165 -11.67 -7.14 -4.79
CA LEU A 165 -12.17 -6.56 -3.55
C LEU A 165 -12.00 -5.05 -3.59
N ALA A 166 -13.09 -4.32 -3.47
CA ALA A 166 -13.12 -2.86 -3.41
C ALA A 166 -13.64 -2.42 -2.04
N PRO A 167 -12.78 -2.11 -1.05
CA PRO A 167 -13.17 -1.61 0.26
C PRO A 167 -13.36 -0.10 0.26
N ASP A 168 -14.14 0.41 1.23
CA ASP A 168 -14.11 1.84 1.57
C ASP A 168 -12.83 2.18 2.35
N TYR A 169 -12.24 3.32 2.03
CA TYR A 169 -11.19 3.96 2.82
C TYR A 169 -11.78 4.53 4.12
N PRO A 170 -11.06 4.56 5.26
CA PRO A 170 -11.55 5.17 6.50
C PRO A 170 -12.11 6.58 6.28
N SER A 171 -13.32 6.84 6.75
CA SER A 171 -14.10 8.07 6.60
C SER A 171 -14.67 8.35 5.20
N PHE A 172 -14.68 7.35 4.31
CA PHE A 172 -15.34 7.44 3.00
C PHE A 172 -16.49 6.43 2.88
N GLY A 173 -17.40 6.71 1.94
CA GLY A 173 -18.50 5.82 1.61
C GLY A 173 -19.35 5.44 2.83
N GLU A 174 -19.42 4.14 3.11
CA GLU A 174 -20.16 3.59 4.24
C GLU A 174 -19.25 3.17 5.43
N TYR A 175 -18.07 3.75 5.53
CA TYR A 175 -17.10 3.50 6.59
C TYR A 175 -16.85 4.78 7.42
N PRO A 176 -17.78 5.16 8.32
CA PRO A 176 -17.55 6.29 9.22
C PRO A 176 -16.36 6.00 10.13
N TYR A 177 -15.41 6.92 10.20
CA TYR A 177 -14.22 6.79 11.03
C TYR A 177 -13.83 8.17 11.59
N ASP A 178 -13.71 8.24 12.91
CA ASP A 178 -13.22 9.44 13.61
C ASP A 178 -11.76 9.25 14.00
N PHE A 179 -10.85 9.85 13.27
CA PHE A 179 -9.41 9.76 13.50
C PHE A 179 -8.99 10.30 14.88
N LYS A 180 -9.77 11.20 15.47
CA LYS A 180 -9.48 11.75 16.81
C LYS A 180 -9.85 10.80 17.93
N ALA A 181 -10.82 9.95 17.70
CA ALA A 181 -11.21 8.90 18.64
C ALA A 181 -10.24 7.71 18.66
N HIS A 182 -9.35 7.62 17.65
CA HIS A 182 -8.42 6.51 17.43
C HIS A 182 -6.95 6.99 17.41
N PRO A 183 -6.40 7.47 18.57
CA PRO A 183 -5.06 8.04 18.64
C PRO A 183 -3.94 7.01 18.44
N GLU A 184 -4.23 5.72 18.47
CA GLU A 184 -3.32 4.61 18.13
C GLU A 184 -2.83 4.68 16.70
N TYR A 185 -3.61 5.29 15.79
CA TYR A 185 -3.19 5.60 14.43
C TYR A 185 -2.74 7.06 14.31
N ARG A 186 -1.45 7.28 14.12
CA ARG A 186 -0.90 8.64 13.91
C ARG A 186 -1.37 9.31 12.62
N SER A 187 -1.93 8.53 11.69
CA SER A 187 -2.42 9.02 10.41
C SER A 187 -3.53 8.13 9.85
N GLY A 188 -4.45 8.73 9.11
CA GLY A 188 -5.43 7.99 8.34
C GLY A 188 -4.81 7.10 7.26
N THR A 189 -3.64 7.50 6.75
CA THR A 189 -2.86 6.67 5.81
C THR A 189 -2.43 5.35 6.46
N MET A 190 -1.92 5.36 7.69
CA MET A 190 -1.53 4.12 8.37
C MET A 190 -2.74 3.24 8.70
N LYS A 191 -3.87 3.84 9.09
CA LYS A 191 -5.13 3.10 9.28
C LYS A 191 -5.55 2.40 7.98
N ALA A 192 -5.51 3.12 6.86
CA ALA A 192 -5.86 2.55 5.55
C ALA A 192 -4.89 1.45 5.10
N ILE A 193 -3.59 1.61 5.36
CA ILE A 193 -2.59 0.55 5.10
C ILE A 193 -2.97 -0.71 5.87
N TYR A 194 -3.26 -0.58 7.17
CA TYR A 194 -3.62 -1.74 7.99
C TYR A 194 -4.94 -2.39 7.52
N ASP A 195 -5.97 -1.61 7.20
CA ASP A 195 -7.23 -2.12 6.65
C ASP A 195 -7.02 -2.87 5.33
N ASN A 196 -6.13 -2.36 4.47
CA ASN A 196 -5.78 -3.04 3.23
C ASN A 196 -5.01 -4.34 3.46
N MET A 197 -4.09 -4.38 4.43
CA MET A 197 -3.43 -5.65 4.84
C MET A 197 -4.45 -6.67 5.31
N ARG A 198 -5.45 -6.25 6.09
CA ARG A 198 -6.56 -7.10 6.52
C ARG A 198 -7.48 -7.52 5.34
N SER A 199 -7.61 -6.66 4.35
CA SER A 199 -8.29 -6.99 3.08
C SER A 199 -7.54 -8.08 2.30
N ILE A 200 -6.20 -8.06 2.33
CA ILE A 200 -5.37 -9.15 1.77
C ILE A 200 -5.58 -10.44 2.57
N ASP A 201 -5.62 -10.39 3.90
CA ASP A 201 -5.94 -11.56 4.73
C ASP A 201 -7.30 -12.15 4.34
N LEU A 202 -8.29 -11.29 4.10
CA LEU A 202 -9.62 -11.72 3.64
C LEU A 202 -9.54 -12.43 2.29
N LEU A 203 -8.87 -11.82 1.29
CA LEU A 203 -8.71 -12.44 -0.03
C LEU A 203 -8.02 -13.81 0.08
N GLN A 204 -6.96 -13.92 0.87
CA GLN A 204 -6.24 -15.18 1.07
C GLN A 204 -7.07 -16.25 1.81
N SER A 205 -8.07 -15.86 2.61
CA SER A 205 -8.96 -16.77 3.32
C SER A 205 -10.03 -17.41 2.44
N LEU A 206 -10.27 -16.86 1.24
CA LEU A 206 -11.30 -17.36 0.31
C LEU A 206 -10.77 -18.60 -0.44
N ASN A 207 -11.48 -19.71 -0.33
CA ASN A 207 -11.03 -20.99 -0.88
C ASN A 207 -10.93 -21.04 -2.41
N TYR A 208 -11.53 -20.08 -3.11
CA TYR A 208 -11.49 -19.93 -4.57
C TYR A 208 -10.44 -18.89 -5.05
N VAL A 209 -9.65 -18.32 -4.13
CA VAL A 209 -8.55 -17.40 -4.44
C VAL A 209 -7.21 -18.15 -4.43
N ASP A 210 -6.36 -17.89 -5.42
CA ASP A 210 -4.95 -18.25 -5.34
C ASP A 210 -4.23 -17.25 -4.43
N ALA A 211 -3.94 -17.68 -3.21
CA ALA A 211 -3.37 -16.86 -2.14
C ALA A 211 -1.99 -16.29 -2.47
N GLU A 212 -1.26 -16.88 -3.43
CA GLU A 212 0.07 -16.44 -3.85
C GLU A 212 0.02 -15.44 -5.01
N GLN A 213 -1.14 -15.23 -5.63
CA GLN A 213 -1.33 -14.39 -6.81
C GLN A 213 -2.26 -13.19 -6.48
N ILE A 214 -1.75 -12.27 -5.65
CA ILE A 214 -2.48 -11.07 -5.21
C ILE A 214 -1.90 -9.83 -5.90
N GLY A 215 -2.77 -9.05 -6.54
CA GLY A 215 -2.45 -7.73 -7.08
C GLY A 215 -3.14 -6.60 -6.32
N CYS A 216 -2.71 -5.37 -6.60
CA CYS A 216 -3.37 -4.17 -6.07
C CYS A 216 -3.39 -3.06 -7.13
N VAL A 217 -4.52 -2.39 -7.28
CA VAL A 217 -4.70 -1.24 -8.19
C VAL A 217 -5.50 -0.14 -7.53
N GLY A 218 -5.17 1.09 -7.87
CA GLY A 218 -5.98 2.23 -7.47
C GLY A 218 -5.71 3.46 -8.32
N HIS A 219 -6.65 4.40 -8.25
CA HIS A 219 -6.56 5.70 -8.91
C HIS A 219 -6.48 6.81 -7.87
N SER A 220 -5.64 7.84 -8.11
CA SER A 220 -5.48 9.00 -7.25
C SER A 220 -5.12 8.61 -5.80
N LEU A 221 -5.97 8.89 -4.79
CA LEU A 221 -5.83 8.36 -3.42
C LEU A 221 -5.60 6.84 -3.44
N GLY A 222 -6.40 6.09 -4.20
CA GLY A 222 -6.22 4.65 -4.34
C GLY A 222 -4.86 4.27 -4.93
N GLY A 223 -4.32 5.09 -5.84
CA GLY A 223 -3.02 4.88 -6.46
C GLY A 223 -1.87 4.95 -5.44
N HIS A 224 -1.78 6.01 -4.63
CA HIS A 224 -0.75 6.06 -3.59
C HIS A 224 -1.04 5.13 -2.41
N ASN A 225 -2.32 4.84 -2.13
CA ASN A 225 -2.68 3.86 -1.11
C ASN A 225 -2.25 2.44 -1.52
N THR A 226 -2.34 2.08 -2.82
CA THR A 226 -1.73 0.88 -3.39
C THR A 226 -0.22 0.82 -3.09
N MET A 227 0.49 1.91 -3.36
CA MET A 227 1.94 2.00 -3.16
C MET A 227 2.31 1.90 -1.68
N PHE A 228 1.65 2.64 -0.81
CA PHE A 228 1.93 2.62 0.62
C PHE A 228 1.61 1.26 1.26
N THR A 229 0.49 0.65 0.89
CA THR A 229 0.16 -0.71 1.36
C THR A 229 1.22 -1.71 0.92
N ALA A 230 1.61 -1.70 -0.36
CA ALA A 230 2.59 -2.64 -0.89
C ALA A 230 4.01 -2.44 -0.32
N ALA A 231 4.36 -1.25 0.15
CA ALA A 231 5.64 -1.04 0.85
C ALA A 231 5.74 -1.91 2.11
N PHE A 232 4.62 -2.09 2.82
CA PHE A 232 4.54 -2.84 4.08
C PHE A 232 3.97 -4.26 3.93
N ASP A 233 3.29 -4.57 2.82
CA ASP A 233 2.75 -5.90 2.55
C ASP A 233 3.35 -6.54 1.29
N THR A 234 4.27 -7.47 1.50
CA THR A 234 4.99 -8.15 0.40
C THR A 234 4.17 -9.25 -0.29
N ARG A 235 2.97 -9.56 0.19
CA ARG A 235 2.06 -10.51 -0.46
C ARG A 235 1.47 -9.96 -1.77
N ILE A 236 1.46 -8.64 -1.93
CA ILE A 236 1.08 -8.00 -3.20
C ILE A 236 2.22 -8.18 -4.21
N LYS A 237 1.98 -8.97 -5.27
CA LYS A 237 2.99 -9.35 -6.28
C LYS A 237 3.05 -8.37 -7.46
N ALA A 238 1.92 -7.80 -7.86
CA ALA A 238 1.80 -6.84 -8.94
C ALA A 238 1.00 -5.61 -8.51
N LEU A 239 1.52 -4.42 -8.83
CA LEU A 239 0.99 -3.14 -8.39
C LEU A 239 0.73 -2.22 -9.57
N VAL A 240 -0.44 -1.58 -9.60
CA VAL A 240 -0.76 -0.53 -10.58
C VAL A 240 -1.19 0.74 -9.85
N SER A 241 -0.46 1.82 -10.09
CA SER A 241 -0.81 3.15 -9.57
C SER A 241 -1.22 4.06 -10.72
N SER A 242 -2.50 4.42 -10.79
CA SER A 242 -3.03 5.39 -11.76
C SER A 242 -3.17 6.75 -11.10
N CYS A 243 -2.51 7.79 -11.63
CA CYS A 243 -2.55 9.15 -11.10
C CYS A 243 -2.32 9.22 -9.58
N GLY A 244 -1.44 8.37 -9.05
CA GLY A 244 -1.32 8.19 -7.59
C GLY A 244 -0.18 8.97 -6.96
N PHE A 245 0.78 9.48 -7.72
CA PHE A 245 1.98 10.11 -7.17
C PHE A 245 2.73 11.01 -8.15
N THR A 246 3.54 11.83 -7.59
CA THR A 246 4.69 12.51 -8.19
C THR A 246 5.71 12.77 -7.08
N ARG A 247 6.94 13.18 -7.39
CA ARG A 247 7.87 13.63 -6.34
C ARG A 247 7.27 14.76 -5.52
N PHE A 248 7.55 14.80 -4.23
CA PHE A 248 7.01 15.84 -3.35
C PHE A 248 7.34 17.26 -3.84
N HIS A 249 8.53 17.52 -4.38
CA HIS A 249 8.90 18.80 -4.96
C HIS A 249 8.11 19.18 -6.22
N LYS A 250 7.50 18.20 -6.88
CA LYS A 250 6.69 18.38 -8.09
C LYS A 250 5.18 18.43 -7.80
N TYR A 251 4.77 18.01 -6.60
CA TYR A 251 3.39 18.10 -6.16
C TYR A 251 3.01 19.57 -5.91
N TYR A 252 2.20 20.15 -6.79
CA TYR A 252 1.84 21.59 -6.76
C TYR A 252 3.04 22.53 -6.50
N GLY A 253 4.19 22.23 -7.11
CA GLY A 253 5.42 23.01 -6.91
C GLY A 253 5.99 22.91 -5.49
N GLY A 254 5.85 21.77 -4.85
CA GLY A 254 6.34 21.48 -3.49
C GLY A 254 5.36 21.88 -2.38
N LYS A 255 4.10 22.18 -2.70
CA LYS A 255 3.09 22.58 -1.70
C LYS A 255 2.36 21.34 -1.14
N LEU A 256 2.85 20.78 -0.06
CA LEU A 256 2.39 19.49 0.47
C LEU A 256 1.06 19.53 1.26
N LYS A 257 0.36 20.67 1.29
CA LYS A 257 -0.90 20.82 2.05
C LYS A 257 -1.95 19.73 1.74
N GLY A 258 -1.99 19.21 0.51
CA GLY A 258 -2.91 18.14 0.12
C GLY A 258 -2.68 16.81 0.84
N TRP A 259 -1.50 16.60 1.46
CA TRP A 259 -1.14 15.39 2.19
C TRP A 259 -1.41 15.45 3.70
N THR A 260 -1.91 16.58 4.25
CA THR A 260 -1.77 16.93 5.68
C THR A 260 -3.04 16.81 6.53
N SER A 261 -4.16 16.39 5.95
CA SER A 261 -5.37 16.16 6.75
C SER A 261 -5.23 14.92 7.64
N ASP A 262 -6.05 14.81 8.70
CA ASP A 262 -6.10 13.64 9.59
C ASP A 262 -6.34 12.33 8.79
N ARG A 263 -7.04 12.45 7.66
CA ARG A 263 -7.32 11.37 6.72
C ARG A 263 -6.07 10.85 6.00
N TYR A 264 -5.01 11.65 5.93
CA TYR A 264 -3.75 11.33 5.26
C TYR A 264 -2.58 11.32 6.26
N MET A 265 -1.61 12.24 6.14
CA MET A 265 -0.38 12.30 6.91
C MET A 265 -0.23 13.65 7.63
N PRO A 266 -0.92 13.90 8.77
CA PRO A 266 -0.90 15.19 9.45
C PRO A 266 0.49 15.64 9.89
N LEU A 267 1.43 14.71 10.14
CA LEU A 267 2.80 15.05 10.51
C LEU A 267 3.58 15.76 9.40
N VAL A 268 3.19 15.64 8.13
CA VAL A 268 3.79 16.41 7.03
C VAL A 268 3.66 17.92 7.28
N ASN A 269 2.54 18.35 7.91
CA ASN A 269 2.40 19.75 8.35
C ASN A 269 3.00 19.98 9.73
N SER A 270 2.56 19.24 10.75
CA SER A 270 2.84 19.59 12.15
C SER A 270 4.29 19.36 12.54
N LYS A 271 5.00 18.42 11.94
CA LYS A 271 6.40 18.09 12.21
C LYS A 271 7.33 18.59 11.10
N TYR A 272 6.94 18.43 9.82
CA TYR A 272 7.78 18.69 8.66
C TYR A 272 7.41 19.98 7.91
N GLN A 273 6.50 20.81 8.45
CA GLN A 273 6.17 22.17 8.00
C GLN A 273 5.75 22.29 6.53
N ASN A 274 5.25 21.21 5.94
CA ASN A 274 4.96 21.07 4.50
C ASN A 274 6.19 21.27 3.60
N ASP A 275 7.39 21.14 4.13
CA ASP A 275 8.63 21.28 3.38
C ASP A 275 9.07 19.90 2.85
N PRO A 276 9.07 19.69 1.51
CA PRO A 276 9.50 18.42 0.91
C PRO A 276 10.96 18.06 1.25
N ASN A 277 11.83 19.03 1.62
CA ASN A 277 13.20 18.74 2.05
C ASN A 277 13.28 18.14 3.46
N GLN A 278 12.23 18.29 4.26
CA GLN A 278 12.21 17.80 5.63
C GLN A 278 11.52 16.44 5.76
N VAL A 279 10.59 16.10 4.85
CA VAL A 279 9.94 14.77 4.84
C VAL A 279 11.01 13.70 4.59
N PRO A 280 11.15 12.68 5.47
CA PRO A 280 12.29 11.77 5.43
C PRO A 280 12.18 10.66 4.38
N PHE A 281 11.32 10.80 3.39
CA PHE A 281 11.17 9.91 2.24
C PHE A 281 10.54 10.66 1.05
N ASP A 282 10.70 10.15 -0.16
CA ASP A 282 9.98 10.58 -1.36
C ASP A 282 9.55 9.35 -2.19
N PHE A 283 8.76 9.54 -3.21
CA PHE A 283 8.25 8.46 -4.07
C PHE A 283 9.34 7.72 -4.84
N THR A 284 10.52 8.31 -5.04
CA THR A 284 11.71 7.60 -5.58
C THR A 284 12.08 6.39 -4.72
N GLU A 285 12.11 6.57 -3.43
CA GLU A 285 12.42 5.54 -2.43
C GLU A 285 11.30 4.52 -2.30
N ILE A 286 10.04 4.98 -2.32
CA ILE A 286 8.88 4.09 -2.21
C ILE A 286 8.82 3.14 -3.42
N VAL A 287 8.95 3.65 -4.65
CA VAL A 287 8.91 2.81 -5.86
C VAL A 287 10.09 1.84 -5.90
N ALA A 288 11.29 2.30 -5.56
CA ALA A 288 12.45 1.43 -5.48
C ALA A 288 12.29 0.30 -4.44
N SER A 289 11.56 0.56 -3.34
CA SER A 289 11.32 -0.43 -2.27
C SER A 289 10.46 -1.61 -2.71
N PHE A 290 9.77 -1.53 -3.83
CA PHE A 290 8.95 -2.63 -4.36
C PHE A 290 9.80 -3.70 -5.05
N ALA A 291 10.98 -3.34 -5.58
CA ALA A 291 11.82 -4.31 -6.27
C ALA A 291 12.02 -5.60 -5.45
N PRO A 292 11.96 -6.79 -6.07
CA PRO A 292 11.82 -7.06 -7.50
C PRO A 292 10.36 -7.17 -7.99
N ARG A 293 9.33 -6.83 -7.18
CA ARG A 293 7.92 -7.00 -7.52
C ARG A 293 7.49 -6.06 -8.66
N ALA A 294 6.51 -6.51 -9.43
CA ALA A 294 6.07 -5.80 -10.60
C ALA A 294 5.29 -4.52 -10.25
N PHE A 295 5.72 -3.37 -10.78
CA PHE A 295 5.06 -2.07 -10.60
C PHE A 295 4.84 -1.36 -11.94
N LEU A 296 3.61 -0.92 -12.18
CA LEU A 296 3.22 -0.08 -13.32
C LEU A 296 2.68 1.26 -12.85
N ALA A 297 3.31 2.35 -13.27
CA ALA A 297 2.79 3.70 -13.13
C ALA A 297 1.98 4.10 -14.38
N CYS A 298 0.72 4.50 -14.19
CA CYS A 298 -0.11 5.13 -15.22
C CYS A 298 -0.21 6.62 -14.91
N ALA A 299 0.58 7.45 -15.59
CA ALA A 299 0.79 8.87 -15.28
C ALA A 299 0.47 9.75 -16.48
N PRO A 300 -0.76 10.25 -16.63
CA PRO A 300 -1.16 11.12 -17.73
C PRO A 300 -0.32 12.39 -17.81
N VAL A 301 -0.02 12.82 -19.04
CA VAL A 301 0.88 13.97 -19.27
C VAL A 301 0.29 15.31 -18.86
N SER A 302 -1.04 15.40 -18.79
CA SER A 302 -1.78 16.63 -18.41
C SER A 302 -2.44 16.52 -17.02
N ASP A 303 -1.96 15.63 -16.16
CA ASP A 303 -2.45 15.52 -14.78
C ASP A 303 -2.06 16.77 -13.98
N SER A 304 -3.07 17.54 -13.54
CA SER A 304 -2.86 18.75 -12.76
C SER A 304 -2.52 18.51 -11.29
N ASN A 305 -2.76 17.30 -10.77
CA ASN A 305 -2.48 16.94 -9.38
C ASN A 305 -1.07 16.36 -9.23
N PHE A 306 -0.69 15.47 -10.16
CA PHE A 306 0.57 14.73 -10.08
C PHE A 306 1.39 14.94 -11.35
N GLU A 307 2.19 16.02 -11.34
CA GLU A 307 3.03 16.42 -12.47
C GLU A 307 3.86 15.23 -13.01
N VAL A 308 3.66 14.92 -14.28
CA VAL A 308 4.26 13.74 -14.95
C VAL A 308 5.79 13.75 -14.94
N SER A 309 6.42 14.94 -14.91
CA SER A 309 7.88 15.04 -14.87
C SER A 309 8.45 14.45 -13.59
N GLY A 310 7.76 14.60 -12.46
CA GLY A 310 8.13 13.99 -11.20
C GLY A 310 7.97 12.46 -11.22
N VAL A 311 6.94 11.94 -11.90
CA VAL A 311 6.79 10.47 -12.08
C VAL A 311 7.93 9.93 -12.94
N LYS A 312 8.29 10.61 -14.06
CA LYS A 312 9.43 10.22 -14.90
C LYS A 312 10.74 10.20 -14.13
N ASP A 313 10.96 11.16 -13.23
CA ASP A 313 12.12 11.17 -12.34
C ASP A 313 12.12 9.95 -11.43
N VAL A 314 10.99 9.64 -10.79
CA VAL A 314 10.86 8.47 -9.90
C VAL A 314 11.20 7.17 -10.62
N ILE A 315 10.63 6.94 -11.79
CA ILE A 315 10.90 5.73 -12.58
C ILE A 315 12.38 5.64 -12.96
N ARG A 316 12.97 6.71 -13.46
CA ARG A 316 14.40 6.76 -13.85
C ARG A 316 15.32 6.48 -12.66
N ILE A 317 15.02 7.03 -11.48
CA ILE A 317 15.84 6.89 -10.26
C ILE A 317 15.70 5.51 -9.64
N ALA A 318 14.51 4.90 -9.69
CA ALA A 318 14.29 3.55 -9.16
C ALA A 318 14.83 2.44 -10.09
N GLN A 319 15.01 2.71 -11.38
CA GLN A 319 15.43 1.72 -12.38
C GLN A 319 16.73 0.97 -12.02
N PRO A 320 17.82 1.61 -11.52
CA PRO A 320 19.03 0.91 -11.10
C PRO A 320 18.79 -0.14 -10.00
N VAL A 321 17.84 0.09 -9.10
CA VAL A 321 17.49 -0.88 -8.04
C VAL A 321 16.80 -2.11 -8.63
N TYR A 322 15.91 -1.92 -9.61
CA TYR A 322 15.30 -3.03 -10.34
C TYR A 322 16.33 -3.80 -11.18
N GLN A 323 17.33 -3.11 -11.75
CA GLN A 323 18.47 -3.77 -12.41
C GLN A 323 19.27 -4.60 -11.41
N LEU A 324 19.57 -4.04 -10.22
CA LEU A 324 20.28 -4.73 -9.15
C LEU A 324 19.53 -5.98 -8.66
N SER A 325 18.19 -5.94 -8.66
CA SER A 325 17.36 -7.09 -8.29
C SER A 325 17.29 -8.19 -9.36
N GLY A 326 17.83 -7.95 -10.57
CA GLY A 326 17.75 -8.86 -11.71
C GLY A 326 16.43 -8.82 -12.49
N HIS A 327 15.52 -7.88 -12.17
CA HIS A 327 14.19 -7.78 -12.76
C HIS A 327 13.87 -6.35 -13.27
N PRO A 328 14.70 -5.79 -14.18
CA PRO A 328 14.52 -4.43 -14.69
C PRO A 328 13.18 -4.23 -15.43
N GLU A 329 12.62 -5.28 -16.02
CA GLU A 329 11.35 -5.29 -16.75
C GLU A 329 10.12 -5.13 -15.84
N ASN A 330 10.28 -5.39 -14.55
CA ASN A 330 9.18 -5.30 -13.58
C ASN A 330 8.84 -3.86 -13.20
N LEU A 331 9.69 -2.88 -13.54
CA LEU A 331 9.39 -1.45 -13.38
C LEU A 331 8.94 -0.86 -14.70
N GLN A 332 7.65 -0.51 -14.78
CA GLN A 332 7.03 0.00 -16.01
C GLN A 332 6.27 1.31 -15.76
N ALA A 333 6.14 2.12 -16.79
CA ALA A 333 5.31 3.32 -16.78
C ALA A 333 4.66 3.56 -18.15
N THR A 334 3.46 4.12 -18.13
CA THR A 334 2.77 4.64 -19.31
C THR A 334 2.32 6.08 -19.09
N TYR A 335 2.40 6.90 -20.13
CA TYR A 335 2.16 8.34 -20.08
C TYR A 335 1.09 8.74 -21.12
N PRO A 336 -0.21 8.41 -20.85
CA PRO A 336 -1.28 8.70 -21.81
C PRO A 336 -1.54 10.22 -21.93
N GLU A 337 -2.01 10.63 -23.11
CA GLU A 337 -2.53 11.98 -23.38
C GLU A 337 -3.91 12.13 -22.72
N ALA A 338 -3.91 12.42 -21.42
CA ALA A 338 -5.11 12.59 -20.62
C ALA A 338 -4.82 13.54 -19.45
N GLN A 339 -5.89 13.99 -18.80
CA GLN A 339 -5.86 14.70 -17.53
C GLN A 339 -5.78 13.68 -16.37
N HIS A 340 -6.27 14.06 -15.17
CA HIS A 340 -6.36 13.19 -13.99
C HIS A 340 -7.43 12.09 -14.21
N ASP A 341 -7.12 11.11 -15.06
CA ASP A 341 -8.05 10.07 -15.52
C ASP A 341 -7.34 8.73 -15.73
N PHE A 342 -8.11 7.66 -15.84
CA PHE A 342 -7.64 6.32 -16.16
C PHE A 342 -8.30 5.81 -17.46
N PRO A 343 -7.87 6.29 -18.63
CA PRO A 343 -8.53 6.03 -19.90
C PRO A 343 -8.60 4.54 -20.25
N PRO A 344 -9.58 4.10 -21.08
CA PRO A 344 -9.76 2.69 -21.42
C PRO A 344 -8.51 1.99 -21.95
N ALA A 345 -7.74 2.64 -22.85
CA ALA A 345 -6.50 2.07 -23.37
C ALA A 345 -5.44 1.87 -22.28
N THR A 346 -5.36 2.80 -21.33
CA THR A 346 -4.43 2.70 -20.20
C THR A 346 -4.87 1.61 -19.22
N ARG A 347 -6.20 1.47 -18.98
CA ARG A 347 -6.73 0.36 -18.17
C ARG A 347 -6.42 -1.00 -18.83
N GLU A 348 -6.58 -1.12 -20.15
CA GLU A 348 -6.23 -2.36 -20.85
C GLU A 348 -4.73 -2.70 -20.69
N THR A 349 -3.84 -1.69 -20.78
CA THR A 349 -2.41 -1.89 -20.50
C THR A 349 -2.18 -2.40 -19.07
N ALA A 350 -2.89 -1.84 -18.09
CA ALA A 350 -2.81 -2.27 -16.70
C ALA A 350 -3.36 -3.69 -16.49
N TYR A 351 -4.43 -4.05 -17.19
CA TYR A 351 -5.01 -5.40 -17.10
C TYR A 351 -4.11 -6.45 -17.73
N GLN A 352 -3.49 -6.15 -18.88
CA GLN A 352 -2.47 -7.00 -19.48
C GLN A 352 -1.22 -7.14 -18.62
N PHE A 353 -0.86 -6.09 -17.86
CA PHE A 353 0.21 -6.15 -16.88
C PHE A 353 -0.12 -7.15 -15.77
N PHE A 354 -1.32 -7.11 -15.20
CA PHE A 354 -1.75 -8.12 -14.24
C PHE A 354 -1.78 -9.54 -14.83
N ASP A 355 -2.27 -9.72 -16.05
CA ASP A 355 -2.31 -11.04 -16.69
C ASP A 355 -0.90 -11.65 -16.79
N ARG A 356 0.12 -10.83 -17.11
CA ARG A 356 1.52 -11.31 -17.20
C ARG A 356 2.15 -11.69 -15.87
N HIS A 357 1.71 -11.06 -14.77
CA HIS A 357 2.37 -11.22 -13.47
C HIS A 357 1.57 -12.05 -12.47
N LEU A 358 0.30 -12.34 -12.73
CA LEU A 358 -0.59 -13.04 -11.81
C LEU A 358 -1.26 -14.29 -12.42
N LYS A 359 -1.22 -14.49 -13.73
CA LYS A 359 -1.73 -15.68 -14.42
C LYS A 359 -0.58 -16.46 -15.05
#